data_aedcd0b2f442eec3b770f79b510fc88c
#
_entry.id   aedcd0b2f442eec3b770f79b510fc88c
#
_cell.length_a   1.000
_cell.length_b   1.000
_cell.length_c   1.000
_cell.angle_alpha   90.00
_cell.angle_beta   90.00
_cell.angle_gamma   90.00
#
_symmetry.space_group_name_H-M   'P 1'
#
loop_
_entity.id
_entity.type
_entity.pdbx_description
1 polymer ?
#
loop_
_entity_poly.entity_id
_entity_poly.type
_entity_poly.pdbx_seq_one_letter_code
_entity_poly.pdbx_strand_id
1 'polypeptide(L)'
;MNLAALKSPAYFQMGEVTTIYSFDTEYSACSVEAKGDLIATGTYQVVKVDEQQCEKKEDEESPETKRLGRVYLHRVKRDEDGELTVDKVCSKECKAVLDMKWSPGSNQRLGVADAGGQLNLYKVESEGEGRDCELLLDETCTTTSGLALSLDWSASGEQVVVSDSKGKVVVVRLGEAEIEEERRLAGHSYEAWTAAFSRTDPNIIFSGGDDCVFNMWDLRVEDLKPIKRNSKEHNMGVTTVLGDASREEIVFTGSYDENVRCWDYRNFKCPVWTVAVGGGVWRIKQKGSKLLVGAMHNGFEVLEVDSVKSRCTILAQYSEHESLAYGADWVECFSESESGESDFGDWHTAASCSFYDHTMKVWRVRC
;
A
#
# COMPACT_ATOMS: atom_id res chain seq x y z
N MET A 1 44.09 -23.20 32.28
CA MET A 1 42.81 -23.41 31.58
C MET A 1 42.18 -22.04 31.35
N ASN A 2 42.30 -21.57 30.13
CA ASN A 2 41.74 -20.26 29.73
C ASN A 2 40.25 -20.42 29.43
N LEU A 3 39.40 -19.83 30.27
CA LEU A 3 37.99 -19.61 29.93
C LEU A 3 37.90 -18.51 28.88
N ALA A 4 37.70 -18.93 27.62
CA ALA A 4 37.37 -18.01 26.53
C ALA A 4 36.05 -17.31 26.88
N ALA A 5 36.11 -15.98 26.98
CA ALA A 5 34.95 -15.12 27.13
C ALA A 5 34.00 -15.36 25.96
N LEU A 6 32.85 -15.92 26.27
CA LEU A 6 31.69 -15.90 25.37
C LEU A 6 31.35 -14.44 25.14
N LYS A 7 31.65 -13.93 23.94
CA LYS A 7 31.14 -12.61 23.48
C LYS A 7 29.63 -12.69 23.56
N SER A 8 29.02 -11.81 24.33
CA SER A 8 27.59 -11.54 24.33
C SER A 8 27.14 -11.33 22.88
N PRO A 9 25.93 -11.83 22.49
CA PRO A 9 25.39 -11.47 21.18
C PRO A 9 25.34 -9.96 21.09
N ALA A 10 25.83 -9.41 19.99
CA ALA A 10 25.77 -8.00 19.72
C ALA A 10 24.28 -7.59 19.86
N TYR A 11 23.96 -6.72 20.80
CA TYR A 11 22.67 -6.05 20.89
C TYR A 11 22.53 -5.26 19.58
N PHE A 12 21.62 -5.68 18.73
CA PHE A 12 21.25 -4.93 17.54
C PHE A 12 20.53 -3.68 18.05
N GLN A 13 21.17 -2.52 17.92
CA GLN A 13 20.56 -1.27 18.33
C GLN A 13 19.48 -0.95 17.31
N MET A 14 18.21 -0.86 17.76
CA MET A 14 17.09 -0.44 16.90
C MET A 14 17.33 0.98 16.41
N GLY A 15 16.96 1.27 15.16
CA GLY A 15 17.07 2.58 14.57
C GLY A 15 16.28 3.65 15.34
N GLU A 16 16.74 4.88 15.22
CA GLU A 16 16.07 6.05 15.84
C GLU A 16 14.83 6.43 15.02
N VAL A 17 13.71 6.73 15.69
CA VAL A 17 12.47 7.17 15.03
C VAL A 17 11.93 8.43 15.69
N THR A 18 11.38 9.36 14.89
CA THR A 18 10.83 10.64 15.38
C THR A 18 9.63 11.06 14.56
N THR A 19 8.51 11.37 15.23
CA THR A 19 7.30 11.92 14.60
C THR A 19 7.54 13.40 14.29
N ILE A 20 7.23 13.81 13.04
CA ILE A 20 7.32 15.21 12.58
C ILE A 20 5.94 15.85 12.60
N TYR A 21 4.91 15.10 12.16
CA TYR A 21 3.58 15.62 11.94
C TYR A 21 2.52 14.59 12.30
N SER A 22 1.38 15.05 12.82
CA SER A 22 0.20 14.22 13.09
C SER A 22 -1.06 14.98 12.65
N PHE A 23 -1.96 14.26 11.97
CA PHE A 23 -3.19 14.82 11.43
C PHE A 23 -4.36 13.88 11.70
N ASP A 24 -5.47 14.43 12.24
CA ASP A 24 -6.74 13.72 12.39
C ASP A 24 -7.51 13.78 11.07
N THR A 25 -7.76 12.60 10.50
CA THR A 25 -8.46 12.45 9.22
C THR A 25 -9.99 12.45 9.38
N GLU A 26 -10.52 12.60 10.59
CA GLU A 26 -11.95 12.58 10.94
C GLU A 26 -12.63 11.22 10.67
N TYR A 27 -12.25 10.51 9.61
CA TYR A 27 -12.67 9.16 9.25
C TYR A 27 -11.51 8.19 9.39
N SER A 28 -11.79 6.90 9.53
CA SER A 28 -10.75 5.88 9.64
C SER A 28 -9.78 5.93 8.45
N ALA A 29 -8.49 6.17 8.71
CA ALA A 29 -7.48 6.25 7.67
C ALA A 29 -7.01 4.85 7.26
N CYS A 30 -7.06 4.53 5.97
CA CYS A 30 -6.84 3.18 5.47
C CYS A 30 -5.75 3.05 4.41
N SER A 31 -5.41 4.14 3.71
CA SER A 31 -4.40 4.13 2.66
C SER A 31 -3.57 5.40 2.69
N VAL A 32 -2.25 5.25 2.48
CA VAL A 32 -1.30 6.36 2.34
C VAL A 32 -0.41 6.06 1.14
N GLU A 33 -0.27 7.04 0.26
CA GLU A 33 0.58 6.97 -0.94
C GLU A 33 1.35 8.28 -1.11
N ALA A 34 2.66 8.18 -1.26
CA ALA A 34 3.53 9.34 -1.47
C ALA A 34 4.07 9.39 -2.90
N LYS A 35 4.25 10.60 -3.43
CA LYS A 35 4.93 10.87 -4.70
C LYS A 35 5.67 12.20 -4.63
N GLY A 36 7.00 12.13 -4.58
CA GLY A 36 7.83 13.30 -4.33
C GLY A 36 7.52 13.91 -2.97
N ASP A 37 7.09 15.17 -2.96
CA ASP A 37 6.71 15.94 -1.76
C ASP A 37 5.23 15.81 -1.38
N LEU A 38 4.42 15.10 -2.19
CA LEU A 38 2.98 14.94 -1.95
C LEU A 38 2.66 13.63 -1.24
N ILE A 39 1.75 13.69 -0.27
CA ILE A 39 1.20 12.55 0.46
C ILE A 39 -0.31 12.57 0.29
N ALA A 40 -0.87 11.51 -0.30
CA ALA A 40 -2.30 11.27 -0.36
C ALA A 40 -2.71 10.31 0.77
N THR A 41 -3.77 10.66 1.52
CA THR A 41 -4.35 9.82 2.58
C THR A 41 -5.81 9.56 2.28
N GLY A 42 -6.18 8.29 2.14
CA GLY A 42 -7.54 7.84 1.89
C GLY A 42 -8.23 7.35 3.16
N THR A 43 -9.53 7.60 3.26
CA THR A 43 -10.30 7.27 4.46
C THR A 43 -11.54 6.43 4.14
N TYR A 44 -12.02 5.74 5.16
CA TYR A 44 -13.15 4.83 5.09
C TYR A 44 -14.07 5.02 6.31
N GLN A 45 -15.33 5.36 6.09
CA GLN A 45 -16.33 5.50 7.14
C GLN A 45 -17.62 4.78 6.80
N VAL A 46 -18.09 3.95 7.72
CA VAL A 46 -19.41 3.31 7.64
C VAL A 46 -20.43 4.16 8.41
N VAL A 47 -21.47 4.60 7.73
CA VAL A 47 -22.58 5.34 8.34
C VAL A 47 -23.84 4.48 8.22
N LYS A 48 -24.43 4.14 9.36
CA LYS A 48 -25.77 3.51 9.39
C LYS A 48 -26.82 4.58 9.11
N VAL A 49 -27.65 4.37 8.12
CA VAL A 49 -28.80 5.25 7.87
C VAL A 49 -29.87 4.94 8.90
N ASP A 50 -30.26 5.92 9.72
CA ASP A 50 -31.33 5.76 10.69
C ASP A 50 -32.63 5.44 9.96
N GLU A 51 -33.33 4.38 10.41
CA GLU A 51 -34.58 3.88 9.83
C GLU A 51 -35.75 4.90 9.86
N GLN A 52 -35.56 6.05 10.51
CA GLN A 52 -36.57 7.09 10.64
C GLN A 52 -36.74 8.01 9.42
N GLN A 53 -35.83 7.93 8.43
CA GLN A 53 -35.89 8.78 7.24
C GLN A 53 -36.20 8.03 5.93
N CYS A 54 -36.37 6.72 5.96
CA CYS A 54 -36.79 5.95 4.79
C CYS A 54 -38.30 5.70 4.85
N GLU A 55 -39.06 6.21 3.88
CA GLU A 55 -40.39 5.69 3.57
C GLU A 55 -40.25 4.22 3.18
N LYS A 56 -40.79 3.32 4.02
CA LYS A 56 -40.73 1.87 3.82
C LYS A 56 -41.34 1.51 2.47
N LYS A 57 -40.54 1.09 1.52
CA LYS A 57 -40.97 0.23 0.43
C LYS A 57 -40.89 -1.21 0.92
N GLU A 58 -41.98 -1.95 0.83
CA GLU A 58 -42.17 -3.27 1.46
C GLU A 58 -41.30 -4.43 0.92
N ASP A 59 -40.35 -4.19 0.00
CA ASP A 59 -39.57 -5.22 -0.70
C ASP A 59 -38.03 -5.03 -0.69
N GLU A 60 -37.43 -4.21 0.18
CA GLU A 60 -35.99 -4.02 0.21
C GLU A 60 -35.31 -4.51 1.50
N GLU A 61 -34.36 -5.45 1.29
CA GLU A 61 -33.46 -6.02 2.28
C GLU A 61 -32.60 -4.93 2.96
N SER A 62 -32.60 -4.92 4.29
CA SER A 62 -31.67 -4.27 5.23
C SER A 62 -31.36 -2.76 5.04
N PRO A 63 -31.15 -1.98 6.13
CA PRO A 63 -30.88 -0.54 6.05
C PRO A 63 -29.61 -0.29 5.21
N GLU A 64 -29.74 0.57 4.19
CA GLU A 64 -28.70 0.89 3.24
C GLU A 64 -27.49 1.51 3.96
N THR A 65 -26.42 0.74 4.07
CA THR A 65 -25.19 1.18 4.73
C THR A 65 -24.41 2.09 3.79
N LYS A 66 -24.31 3.37 4.11
CA LYS A 66 -23.49 4.31 3.35
C LYS A 66 -22.01 4.16 3.74
N ARG A 67 -21.15 4.06 2.74
CA ARG A 67 -19.69 4.03 2.90
C ARG A 67 -19.12 5.33 2.34
N LEU A 68 -18.70 6.21 3.24
CA LEU A 68 -18.15 7.53 2.93
C LEU A 68 -16.63 7.50 3.04
N GLY A 69 -15.98 8.32 2.25
CA GLY A 69 -14.54 8.49 2.27
C GLY A 69 -14.13 9.91 1.93
N ARG A 70 -12.88 10.18 2.17
CA ARG A 70 -12.22 11.43 1.80
C ARG A 70 -10.79 11.13 1.42
N VAL A 71 -10.30 11.80 0.40
CA VAL A 71 -8.87 11.83 0.07
C VAL A 71 -8.32 13.17 0.51
N TYR A 72 -7.33 13.13 1.39
CA TYR A 72 -6.55 14.31 1.79
C TYR A 72 -5.25 14.34 1.00
N LEU A 73 -4.81 15.53 0.63
CA LEU A 73 -3.49 15.76 0.04
C LEU A 73 -2.69 16.68 0.96
N HIS A 74 -1.50 16.24 1.34
CA HIS A 74 -0.54 16.98 2.14
C HIS A 74 0.74 17.19 1.33
N ARG A 75 1.48 18.25 1.65
CA ARG A 75 2.79 18.54 1.06
C ARG A 75 3.84 18.68 2.14
N VAL A 76 4.95 17.97 1.97
CA VAL A 76 6.13 18.07 2.80
C VAL A 76 7.02 19.19 2.25
N LYS A 77 7.51 20.06 3.10
CA LYS A 77 8.38 21.18 2.75
C LYS A 77 9.53 21.28 3.76
N ARG A 78 10.55 22.08 3.42
CA ARG A 78 11.50 22.61 4.40
C ARG A 78 11.14 24.05 4.70
N ASP A 79 11.17 24.40 5.97
CA ASP A 79 11.06 25.79 6.40
C ASP A 79 12.39 26.55 6.23
N GLU A 80 12.42 27.81 6.68
CA GLU A 80 13.59 28.68 6.57
C GLU A 80 14.78 28.19 7.42
N ASP A 81 14.52 27.41 8.47
CA ASP A 81 15.53 26.82 9.34
C ASP A 81 16.02 25.44 8.82
N GLY A 82 15.40 24.94 7.72
CA GLY A 82 15.71 23.66 7.09
C GLY A 82 14.97 22.47 7.70
N GLU A 83 14.10 22.69 8.67
CA GLU A 83 13.29 21.64 9.29
C GLU A 83 12.12 21.22 8.38
N LEU A 84 11.73 19.93 8.49
CA LEU A 84 10.60 19.40 7.72
C LEU A 84 9.28 19.84 8.33
N THR A 85 8.42 20.40 7.49
CA THR A 85 7.04 20.79 7.81
C THR A 85 6.07 20.11 6.85
N VAL A 86 4.82 19.93 7.27
CA VAL A 86 3.78 19.30 6.48
C VAL A 86 2.53 20.17 6.49
N ASP A 87 2.08 20.57 5.30
CA ASP A 87 0.86 21.37 5.14
C ASP A 87 -0.24 20.52 4.49
N LYS A 88 -1.47 20.62 5.00
CA LYS A 88 -2.65 20.14 4.28
C LYS A 88 -2.89 21.06 3.08
N VAL A 89 -2.90 20.47 1.87
CA VAL A 89 -3.09 21.19 0.61
C VAL A 89 -4.56 21.27 0.25
N CYS A 90 -5.22 20.10 0.17
CA CYS A 90 -6.64 20.01 -0.15
C CYS A 90 -7.26 18.71 0.39
N SER A 91 -8.58 18.58 0.24
CA SER A 91 -9.28 17.34 0.47
C SER A 91 -10.47 17.20 -0.48
N LYS A 92 -10.82 15.96 -0.84
CA LYS A 92 -11.91 15.62 -1.73
C LYS A 92 -12.81 14.56 -1.11
N GLU A 93 -14.10 14.86 -1.00
CA GLU A 93 -15.11 13.88 -0.61
C GLU A 93 -15.30 12.85 -1.73
N CYS A 94 -15.42 11.58 -1.37
CA CYS A 94 -15.62 10.47 -2.28
C CYS A 94 -16.34 9.31 -1.57
N LYS A 95 -16.54 8.19 -2.27
CA LYS A 95 -16.90 6.93 -1.61
C LYS A 95 -15.72 6.43 -0.76
N ALA A 96 -16.00 5.59 0.23
CA ALA A 96 -14.98 5.03 1.10
C ALA A 96 -13.81 4.44 0.29
N VAL A 97 -12.60 4.90 0.59
CA VAL A 97 -11.37 4.48 -0.09
C VAL A 97 -10.91 3.15 0.49
N LEU A 98 -10.46 2.24 -0.34
CA LEU A 98 -9.88 0.96 0.08
C LEU A 98 -8.40 0.87 -0.28
N ASP A 99 -8.01 1.39 -1.44
CA ASP A 99 -6.62 1.51 -1.84
C ASP A 99 -6.40 2.71 -2.77
N MET A 100 -5.17 3.20 -2.81
CA MET A 100 -4.75 4.26 -3.71
C MET A 100 -3.37 3.95 -4.26
N LYS A 101 -3.07 4.43 -5.46
CA LYS A 101 -1.72 4.40 -6.05
C LYS A 101 -1.51 5.57 -6.98
N TRP A 102 -0.37 6.24 -6.86
CA TRP A 102 0.08 7.18 -7.87
C TRP A 102 0.46 6.47 -9.17
N SER A 103 0.07 7.06 -10.31
CA SER A 103 0.56 6.59 -11.61
C SER A 103 2.09 6.72 -11.71
N PRO A 104 2.78 5.82 -12.41
CA PRO A 104 4.20 5.98 -12.70
C PRO A 104 4.46 7.19 -13.60
N GLY A 105 5.73 7.61 -13.67
CA GLY A 105 6.17 8.72 -14.52
C GLY A 105 5.76 10.10 -14.00
N SER A 106 5.79 11.10 -14.90
CA SER A 106 5.56 12.51 -14.55
C SER A 106 4.07 12.90 -14.42
N ASN A 107 3.16 12.08 -14.92
CA ASN A 107 1.73 12.32 -14.82
C ASN A 107 1.29 12.16 -13.36
N GLN A 108 0.82 13.25 -12.75
CA GLN A 108 0.34 13.25 -11.37
C GLN A 108 -1.12 12.77 -11.32
N ARG A 109 -1.36 11.52 -11.73
CA ARG A 109 -2.66 10.87 -11.56
C ARG A 109 -2.66 9.99 -10.33
N LEU A 110 -3.69 10.11 -9.51
CA LEU A 110 -3.94 9.23 -8.37
C LEU A 110 -5.09 8.29 -8.71
N GLY A 111 -4.81 7.00 -8.76
CA GLY A 111 -5.83 5.95 -8.83
C GLY A 111 -6.38 5.67 -7.45
N VAL A 112 -7.70 5.52 -7.33
CA VAL A 112 -8.43 5.23 -6.08
C VAL A 112 -9.39 4.08 -6.33
N ALA A 113 -9.24 2.99 -5.59
CA ALA A 113 -10.20 1.89 -5.51
C ALA A 113 -11.18 2.14 -4.36
N ASP A 114 -12.48 2.10 -4.64
CA ASP A 114 -13.50 2.51 -3.67
C ASP A 114 -14.51 1.40 -3.30
N ALA A 115 -15.26 1.67 -2.25
CA ALA A 115 -16.31 0.77 -1.75
C ALA A 115 -17.57 0.71 -2.66
N GLY A 116 -17.61 1.47 -3.73
CA GLY A 116 -18.62 1.37 -4.79
C GLY A 116 -18.21 0.44 -5.92
N GLY A 117 -17.05 -0.22 -5.80
CA GLY A 117 -16.52 -1.09 -6.85
C GLY A 117 -15.94 -0.32 -8.04
N GLN A 118 -15.51 0.91 -7.82
CA GLN A 118 -15.03 1.80 -8.87
C GLN A 118 -13.51 2.01 -8.76
N LEU A 119 -12.88 2.11 -9.91
CA LEU A 119 -11.59 2.74 -10.10
C LEU A 119 -11.84 4.19 -10.50
N ASN A 120 -11.38 5.13 -9.67
CA ASN A 120 -11.46 6.56 -9.93
C ASN A 120 -10.05 7.09 -10.18
N LEU A 121 -9.86 7.86 -11.25
CA LEU A 121 -8.61 8.52 -11.56
C LEU A 121 -8.74 10.01 -11.29
N TYR A 122 -7.90 10.53 -10.40
CA TYR A 122 -7.83 11.94 -10.06
C TYR A 122 -6.58 12.57 -10.67
N LYS A 123 -6.70 13.79 -11.15
CA LYS A 123 -5.58 14.68 -11.49
C LYS A 123 -5.34 15.65 -10.35
N VAL A 124 -4.07 15.97 -10.11
CA VAL A 124 -3.68 17.07 -9.22
C VAL A 124 -3.40 18.28 -10.09
N GLU A 125 -4.25 19.29 -10.00
CA GLU A 125 -4.04 20.57 -10.65
C GLU A 125 -3.54 21.60 -9.63
N SER A 126 -2.51 22.36 -10.00
CA SER A 126 -1.98 23.46 -9.19
C SER A 126 -2.18 24.77 -9.90
N GLU A 127 -2.89 25.71 -9.29
CA GLU A 127 -3.00 27.09 -9.78
C GLU A 127 -1.78 27.91 -9.34
N GLY A 128 -0.75 28.00 -10.22
CA GLY A 128 0.44 28.83 -10.03
C GLY A 128 1.52 28.25 -9.12
N GLU A 129 2.68 28.94 -9.02
CA GLU A 129 3.77 28.53 -8.14
C GLU A 129 3.35 28.66 -6.67
N GLY A 130 2.87 27.55 -6.10
CA GLY A 130 2.96 27.28 -4.65
C GLY A 130 1.71 27.48 -3.81
N ARG A 131 0.45 27.53 -4.31
CA ARG A 131 -0.66 27.79 -3.37
C ARG A 131 -1.80 26.78 -3.38
N ASP A 132 -2.57 26.59 -4.35
CA ASP A 132 -3.75 25.72 -4.22
C ASP A 132 -3.68 24.54 -5.19
N CYS A 133 -3.56 23.33 -4.67
CA CYS A 133 -3.76 22.12 -5.45
C CYS A 133 -5.20 21.64 -5.27
N GLU A 134 -5.83 21.22 -6.35
CA GLU A 134 -7.13 20.58 -6.30
C GLU A 134 -7.04 19.15 -6.84
N LEU A 135 -7.79 18.24 -6.21
CA LEU A 135 -8.00 16.89 -6.72
C LEU A 135 -9.24 16.88 -7.62
N LEU A 136 -9.04 16.80 -8.91
CA LEU A 136 -10.11 16.74 -9.89
C LEU A 136 -10.33 15.30 -10.34
N LEU A 137 -11.58 14.82 -10.27
CA LEU A 137 -11.93 13.53 -10.83
C LEU A 137 -11.86 13.65 -12.36
N ASP A 138 -10.95 12.88 -12.96
CA ASP A 138 -10.69 12.86 -14.40
C ASP A 138 -11.52 11.77 -15.08
N GLU A 139 -11.43 10.55 -14.58
CA GLU A 139 -12.11 9.37 -15.14
C GLU A 139 -12.60 8.44 -14.04
N THR A 140 -13.64 7.66 -14.33
CA THR A 140 -14.13 6.59 -13.45
C THR A 140 -14.57 5.38 -14.26
N CYS A 141 -14.29 4.18 -13.71
CA CYS A 141 -14.71 2.92 -14.30
C CYS A 141 -15.24 1.98 -13.20
N THR A 142 -16.40 1.38 -13.43
CA THR A 142 -16.93 0.34 -12.54
C THR A 142 -16.27 -1.00 -12.85
N THR A 143 -15.41 -1.46 -11.98
CA THR A 143 -14.65 -2.71 -12.17
C THR A 143 -15.35 -3.92 -11.56
N THR A 144 -16.21 -3.72 -10.56
CA THR A 144 -16.92 -4.81 -9.87
C THR A 144 -18.26 -4.33 -9.31
N SER A 145 -19.18 -5.27 -9.07
CA SER A 145 -20.41 -5.04 -8.30
C SER A 145 -20.21 -5.23 -6.78
N GLY A 146 -18.98 -5.52 -6.34
CA GLY A 146 -18.56 -5.59 -4.94
C GLY A 146 -17.71 -4.38 -4.57
N LEU A 147 -16.80 -4.57 -3.61
CA LEU A 147 -15.80 -3.58 -3.24
C LEU A 147 -14.57 -3.72 -4.13
N ALA A 148 -14.01 -2.64 -4.65
CA ALA A 148 -12.67 -2.62 -5.23
C ALA A 148 -11.65 -2.53 -4.09
N LEU A 149 -10.86 -3.60 -3.86
CA LEU A 149 -10.05 -3.75 -2.64
C LEU A 149 -8.62 -3.24 -2.81
N SER A 150 -8.03 -3.42 -3.97
CA SER A 150 -6.70 -2.89 -4.27
C SER A 150 -6.55 -2.51 -5.73
N LEU A 151 -5.54 -1.71 -6.02
CA LEU A 151 -5.14 -1.39 -7.38
C LEU A 151 -3.61 -1.37 -7.51
N ASP A 152 -3.11 -1.60 -8.73
CA ASP A 152 -1.72 -1.32 -9.10
C ASP A 152 -1.62 -0.91 -10.56
N TRP A 153 -0.60 -0.11 -10.88
CA TRP A 153 -0.33 0.37 -12.22
C TRP A 153 0.70 -0.50 -12.93
N SER A 154 0.51 -0.73 -14.22
CA SER A 154 1.61 -1.19 -15.07
C SER A 154 2.74 -0.16 -15.09
N ALA A 155 3.96 -0.59 -15.37
CA ALA A 155 5.13 0.30 -15.42
C ALA A 155 5.00 1.42 -16.47
N SER A 156 4.25 1.19 -17.57
CA SER A 156 3.95 2.22 -18.58
C SER A 156 2.89 3.24 -18.13
N GLY A 157 2.09 2.91 -17.10
CA GLY A 157 0.94 3.70 -16.71
C GLY A 157 -0.28 3.58 -17.61
N GLU A 158 -0.26 2.66 -18.60
CA GLU A 158 -1.35 2.45 -19.55
C GLU A 158 -2.40 1.46 -19.08
N GLN A 159 -2.08 0.63 -18.07
CA GLN A 159 -2.99 -0.36 -17.52
C GLN A 159 -3.03 -0.23 -16.00
N VAL A 160 -4.19 -0.59 -15.44
CA VAL A 160 -4.41 -0.73 -14.00
C VAL A 160 -4.98 -2.12 -13.74
N VAL A 161 -4.44 -2.81 -12.74
CA VAL A 161 -5.07 -4.02 -12.20
C VAL A 161 -5.82 -3.67 -10.94
N VAL A 162 -7.04 -4.20 -10.79
CA VAL A 162 -7.91 -4.01 -9.62
C VAL A 162 -8.33 -5.37 -9.09
N SER A 163 -8.24 -5.58 -7.79
CA SER A 163 -8.78 -6.77 -7.12
C SER A 163 -10.08 -6.45 -6.38
N ASP A 164 -10.94 -7.45 -6.17
CA ASP A 164 -12.26 -7.21 -5.61
C ASP A 164 -12.69 -8.19 -4.50
N SER A 165 -13.75 -7.79 -3.77
CA SER A 165 -14.35 -8.58 -2.69
C SER A 165 -15.08 -9.85 -3.17
N LYS A 166 -15.13 -10.11 -4.47
CA LYS A 166 -15.72 -11.31 -5.07
C LYS A 166 -14.67 -12.29 -5.63
N GLY A 167 -13.40 -12.07 -5.27
CA GLY A 167 -12.28 -12.93 -5.68
C GLY A 167 -11.83 -12.73 -7.12
N LYS A 168 -12.20 -11.61 -7.76
CA LYS A 168 -11.81 -11.30 -9.14
C LYS A 168 -10.63 -10.35 -9.16
N VAL A 169 -9.86 -10.47 -10.24
CA VAL A 169 -8.78 -9.54 -10.60
C VAL A 169 -9.10 -9.02 -11.99
N VAL A 170 -9.25 -7.72 -12.13
CA VAL A 170 -9.66 -7.05 -13.36
C VAL A 170 -8.51 -6.22 -13.87
N VAL A 171 -8.14 -6.37 -15.12
CA VAL A 171 -7.18 -5.50 -15.81
C VAL A 171 -7.95 -4.56 -16.69
N VAL A 172 -7.73 -3.28 -16.51
CA VAL A 172 -8.28 -2.22 -17.36
C VAL A 172 -7.16 -1.51 -18.12
N ARG A 173 -7.45 -1.12 -19.34
CA ARG A 173 -6.58 -0.28 -20.18
C ARG A 173 -7.12 1.14 -20.19
N LEU A 174 -6.22 2.09 -20.04
CA LEU A 174 -6.54 3.50 -20.16
C LEU A 174 -6.43 3.89 -21.63
N GLY A 175 -7.57 4.08 -22.29
CA GLY A 175 -7.66 4.57 -23.66
C GLY A 175 -7.56 6.10 -23.74
N GLU A 176 -7.56 6.63 -24.96
CA GLU A 176 -7.59 8.08 -25.15
C GLU A 176 -8.95 8.72 -24.79
N ALA A 177 -10.03 7.96 -24.89
CA ALA A 177 -11.40 8.42 -24.69
C ALA A 177 -12.08 7.80 -23.47
N GLU A 178 -11.75 6.55 -23.12
CA GLU A 178 -12.40 5.82 -22.03
C GLU A 178 -11.51 4.71 -21.46
N ILE A 179 -11.85 4.26 -20.25
CA ILE A 179 -11.22 3.11 -19.61
C ILE A 179 -11.94 1.83 -20.06
N GLU A 180 -11.21 0.88 -20.61
CA GLU A 180 -11.74 -0.39 -21.11
C GLU A 180 -11.31 -1.57 -20.25
N GLU A 181 -12.26 -2.48 -19.93
CA GLU A 181 -11.90 -3.76 -19.34
C GLU A 181 -11.19 -4.66 -20.35
N GLU A 182 -9.94 -5.01 -20.07
CA GLU A 182 -9.14 -5.86 -20.96
C GLU A 182 -9.22 -7.34 -20.57
N ARG A 183 -9.17 -7.63 -19.27
CA ARG A 183 -9.21 -8.99 -18.73
C ARG A 183 -9.96 -9.03 -17.39
N ARG A 184 -10.68 -10.13 -17.16
CA ARG A 184 -11.30 -10.47 -15.88
C ARG A 184 -10.88 -11.87 -15.45
N LEU A 185 -10.00 -11.94 -14.47
CA LEU A 185 -9.37 -13.17 -14.00
C LEU A 185 -10.10 -13.67 -12.74
N ALA A 186 -10.41 -14.97 -12.67
CA ALA A 186 -11.12 -15.59 -11.56
C ALA A 186 -10.22 -16.65 -10.91
N GLY A 187 -9.57 -16.30 -9.81
CA GLY A 187 -8.58 -17.20 -9.18
C GLY A 187 -8.68 -17.32 -7.68
N HIS A 188 -9.53 -16.55 -7.02
CA HIS A 188 -9.75 -16.62 -5.58
C HIS A 188 -11.17 -17.06 -5.24
N SER A 189 -11.30 -17.83 -4.15
CA SER A 189 -12.60 -18.34 -3.67
C SER A 189 -13.26 -17.40 -2.68
N TYR A 190 -12.50 -16.46 -2.14
CA TYR A 190 -12.90 -15.39 -1.24
C TYR A 190 -12.35 -14.07 -1.75
N GLU A 191 -12.36 -13.02 -0.93
CA GLU A 191 -11.85 -11.69 -1.27
C GLU A 191 -10.43 -11.79 -1.86
N ALA A 192 -10.22 -11.19 -3.03
CA ALA A 192 -8.88 -10.94 -3.57
C ALA A 192 -8.36 -9.64 -2.95
N TRP A 193 -7.61 -9.75 -1.86
CA TRP A 193 -7.12 -8.59 -1.11
C TRP A 193 -6.17 -7.70 -1.89
N THR A 194 -5.42 -8.29 -2.82
CA THR A 194 -4.35 -7.57 -3.51
C THR A 194 -4.12 -8.12 -4.92
N ALA A 195 -3.79 -7.21 -5.82
CA ALA A 195 -3.24 -7.55 -7.14
C ALA A 195 -2.16 -6.53 -7.50
N ALA A 196 -1.09 -7.00 -8.14
CA ALA A 196 0.04 -6.17 -8.54
C ALA A 196 0.64 -6.63 -9.86
N PHE A 197 1.12 -5.70 -10.67
CA PHE A 197 1.96 -6.00 -11.83
C PHE A 197 3.38 -6.38 -11.40
N SER A 198 4.01 -7.24 -12.19
CA SER A 198 5.46 -7.35 -12.15
C SER A 198 6.09 -6.00 -12.53
N ARG A 199 7.18 -5.64 -11.86
CA ARG A 199 7.88 -4.37 -12.16
C ARG A 199 8.66 -4.39 -13.46
N THR A 200 8.87 -5.57 -14.03
CA THR A 200 9.76 -5.79 -15.20
C THR A 200 9.04 -6.39 -16.40
N ASP A 201 8.05 -7.26 -16.20
CA ASP A 201 7.23 -7.80 -17.27
C ASP A 201 5.76 -7.34 -17.13
N PRO A 202 5.27 -6.41 -17.98
CA PRO A 202 3.93 -5.87 -17.86
C PRO A 202 2.82 -6.90 -18.12
N ASN A 203 3.18 -8.07 -18.65
CA ASN A 203 2.22 -9.15 -18.88
C ASN A 203 2.07 -10.06 -17.65
N ILE A 204 2.92 -9.94 -16.64
CA ILE A 204 2.85 -10.75 -15.43
C ILE A 204 2.15 -9.98 -14.32
N ILE A 205 1.15 -10.62 -13.74
CA ILE A 205 0.37 -10.12 -12.60
C ILE A 205 0.45 -11.14 -11.48
N PHE A 206 0.47 -10.64 -10.26
CA PHE A 206 0.35 -11.41 -9.03
C PHE A 206 -0.94 -11.04 -8.31
N SER A 207 -1.54 -11.99 -7.58
CA SER A 207 -2.67 -11.71 -6.71
C SER A 207 -2.65 -12.56 -5.45
N GLY A 208 -3.18 -12.00 -4.38
CA GLY A 208 -3.35 -12.65 -3.09
C GLY A 208 -4.78 -12.50 -2.59
N GLY A 209 -5.29 -13.49 -1.86
CA GLY A 209 -6.65 -13.46 -1.36
C GLY A 209 -6.81 -14.05 0.03
N ASP A 210 -8.04 -13.92 0.57
CA ASP A 210 -8.42 -14.44 1.88
C ASP A 210 -8.45 -15.97 1.91
N ASP A 211 -8.50 -16.61 0.74
CA ASP A 211 -8.35 -18.05 0.55
C ASP A 211 -6.91 -18.57 0.79
N CYS A 212 -6.02 -17.73 1.34
CA CYS A 212 -4.61 -18.03 1.62
C CYS A 212 -3.79 -18.36 0.36
N VAL A 213 -4.28 -17.97 -0.81
CA VAL A 213 -3.67 -18.31 -2.10
C VAL A 213 -2.88 -17.14 -2.64
N PHE A 214 -1.69 -17.46 -3.14
CA PHE A 214 -0.85 -16.58 -3.94
C PHE A 214 -0.82 -17.07 -5.38
N ASN A 215 -1.29 -16.29 -6.33
CA ASN A 215 -1.38 -16.60 -7.75
C ASN A 215 -0.43 -15.74 -8.59
N MET A 216 0.02 -16.32 -9.72
CA MET A 216 0.73 -15.62 -10.79
C MET A 216 -0.02 -15.83 -12.10
N TRP A 217 -0.18 -14.77 -12.87
CA TRP A 217 -0.91 -14.73 -14.12
C TRP A 217 0.00 -14.25 -15.25
N ASP A 218 -0.27 -14.70 -16.47
CA ASP A 218 0.37 -14.19 -17.69
C ASP A 218 -0.73 -13.74 -18.67
N LEU A 219 -0.79 -12.46 -18.96
CA LEU A 219 -1.81 -11.85 -19.82
C LEU A 219 -1.71 -12.30 -21.29
N ARG A 220 -0.58 -12.89 -21.70
CA ARG A 220 -0.40 -13.46 -23.04
C ARG A 220 -1.15 -14.77 -23.24
N VAL A 221 -1.50 -15.42 -22.13
CA VAL A 221 -2.23 -16.70 -22.15
C VAL A 221 -3.73 -16.42 -22.23
N GLU A 222 -4.41 -17.07 -23.18
CA GLU A 222 -5.86 -16.92 -23.34
C GLU A 222 -6.66 -17.57 -22.20
N ASP A 223 -6.13 -18.62 -21.57
CA ASP A 223 -6.75 -19.26 -20.42
C ASP A 223 -6.69 -18.31 -19.21
N LEU A 224 -7.86 -17.95 -18.69
CA LEU A 224 -8.03 -17.03 -17.55
C LEU A 224 -7.70 -17.68 -16.19
N LYS A 225 -6.83 -18.71 -16.19
CA LYS A 225 -6.34 -19.38 -14.98
C LYS A 225 -4.94 -18.90 -14.61
N PRO A 226 -4.59 -18.93 -13.32
CA PRO A 226 -3.22 -18.62 -12.91
C PRO A 226 -2.23 -19.64 -13.49
N ILE A 227 -1.12 -19.15 -14.05
CA ILE A 227 -0.04 -20.00 -14.57
C ILE A 227 0.77 -20.64 -13.44
N LYS A 228 0.78 -20.02 -12.25
CA LYS A 228 1.31 -20.61 -11.01
C LYS A 228 0.39 -20.25 -9.85
N ARG A 229 0.28 -21.20 -8.90
CA ARG A 229 -0.55 -21.10 -7.71
C ARG A 229 0.17 -21.69 -6.52
N ASN A 230 0.23 -20.96 -5.41
CA ASN A 230 0.69 -21.44 -4.12
C ASN A 230 -0.45 -21.29 -3.10
N SER A 231 -0.82 -22.41 -2.45
CA SER A 231 -1.86 -22.48 -1.41
C SER A 231 -1.37 -23.20 -0.16
N LYS A 232 -0.04 -23.21 0.09
CA LYS A 232 0.57 -24.00 1.16
C LYS A 232 1.40 -23.16 2.12
N GLU A 233 1.97 -22.07 1.66
CA GLU A 233 2.97 -21.32 2.42
C GLU A 233 2.35 -20.20 3.27
N HIS A 234 1.16 -19.71 2.89
CA HIS A 234 0.43 -18.74 3.69
C HIS A 234 -0.62 -19.46 4.53
N ASN A 235 -0.60 -19.20 5.84
CA ASN A 235 -1.55 -19.80 6.79
C ASN A 235 -2.84 -18.98 6.96
N MET A 236 -2.85 -17.74 6.47
CA MET A 236 -3.97 -16.82 6.47
C MET A 236 -3.98 -15.99 5.19
N GLY A 237 -4.96 -15.13 5.01
CA GLY A 237 -5.14 -14.29 3.82
C GLY A 237 -3.88 -13.54 3.41
N VAL A 238 -3.60 -13.53 2.10
CA VAL A 238 -2.50 -12.77 1.49
C VAL A 238 -3.00 -11.36 1.20
N THR A 239 -2.51 -10.38 1.93
CA THR A 239 -3.05 -9.02 1.99
C THR A 239 -2.33 -8.03 1.11
N THR A 240 -1.06 -8.28 0.80
CA THR A 240 -0.26 -7.39 -0.03
C THR A 240 0.76 -8.16 -0.86
N VAL A 241 0.99 -7.69 -2.08
CA VAL A 241 2.01 -8.20 -3.01
C VAL A 241 2.77 -7.01 -3.57
N LEU A 242 4.10 -7.12 -3.63
CA LEU A 242 4.97 -6.08 -4.17
C LEU A 242 6.11 -6.71 -4.99
N GLY A 243 6.24 -6.34 -6.27
CA GLY A 243 7.42 -6.67 -7.08
C GLY A 243 8.66 -5.92 -6.58
N ASP A 244 9.81 -6.58 -6.54
CA ASP A 244 11.09 -5.93 -6.19
C ASP A 244 11.48 -4.94 -7.30
N ALA A 245 11.83 -3.71 -6.92
CA ALA A 245 12.16 -2.66 -7.86
C ALA A 245 13.54 -2.86 -8.54
N SER A 246 14.41 -3.71 -7.96
CA SER A 246 15.79 -3.91 -8.39
C SER A 246 16.07 -5.29 -9.00
N ARG A 247 15.21 -6.27 -8.74
CA ARG A 247 15.39 -7.68 -9.15
C ARG A 247 14.15 -8.19 -9.84
N GLU A 248 14.29 -8.52 -11.10
CA GLU A 248 13.19 -8.88 -12.00
C GLU A 248 12.33 -10.04 -11.49
N GLU A 249 12.97 -11.05 -10.95
CA GLU A 249 12.34 -12.31 -10.55
C GLU A 249 11.84 -12.33 -9.10
N ILE A 250 12.02 -11.25 -8.36
CA ILE A 250 11.68 -11.21 -6.93
C ILE A 250 10.35 -10.51 -6.69
N VAL A 251 9.55 -11.10 -5.82
CA VAL A 251 8.30 -10.54 -5.34
C VAL A 251 8.16 -10.76 -3.83
N PHE A 252 7.60 -9.78 -3.14
CA PHE A 252 7.30 -9.87 -1.72
C PHE A 252 5.80 -10.07 -1.53
N THR A 253 5.44 -10.90 -0.53
CA THR A 253 4.06 -11.03 -0.06
C THR A 253 3.98 -10.75 1.42
N GLY A 254 2.88 -10.13 1.84
CA GLY A 254 2.49 -10.03 3.24
C GLY A 254 1.17 -10.73 3.48
N SER A 255 0.98 -11.23 4.70
CA SER A 255 -0.21 -12.01 5.05
C SER A 255 -0.67 -11.68 6.47
N TYR A 256 -1.95 -11.93 6.76
CA TYR A 256 -2.49 -11.92 8.12
C TYR A 256 -1.78 -12.92 9.05
N ASP A 257 -1.01 -13.88 8.52
CA ASP A 257 -0.21 -14.82 9.30
C ASP A 257 1.09 -14.21 9.88
N GLU A 258 1.17 -12.87 9.90
CA GLU A 258 2.23 -12.05 10.49
C GLU A 258 3.59 -12.15 9.80
N ASN A 259 3.63 -12.70 8.58
CA ASN A 259 4.88 -12.91 7.87
C ASN A 259 4.98 -12.08 6.59
N VAL A 260 6.17 -11.52 6.37
CA VAL A 260 6.65 -11.08 5.07
C VAL A 260 7.46 -12.19 4.44
N ARG A 261 7.18 -12.51 3.18
CA ARG A 261 7.88 -13.55 2.41
C ARG A 261 8.47 -12.96 1.14
N CYS A 262 9.68 -13.38 0.82
CA CYS A 262 10.33 -13.09 -0.45
C CYS A 262 10.28 -14.33 -1.34
N TRP A 263 9.92 -14.15 -2.58
CA TRP A 263 9.79 -15.22 -3.56
C TRP A 263 10.66 -14.95 -4.77
N ASP A 264 11.29 -15.99 -5.28
CA ASP A 264 11.71 -16.05 -6.67
C ASP A 264 10.55 -16.66 -7.47
N TYR A 265 9.84 -15.85 -8.26
CA TYR A 265 8.64 -16.32 -8.94
C TYR A 265 8.92 -17.37 -10.06
N ARG A 266 10.17 -17.61 -10.42
CA ARG A 266 10.57 -18.74 -11.26
C ARG A 266 10.39 -20.06 -10.52
N ASN A 267 10.66 -20.06 -9.19
CA ASN A 267 10.41 -21.16 -8.28
C ASN A 267 9.30 -20.82 -7.25
N PHE A 268 8.06 -21.01 -7.65
CA PHE A 268 6.86 -20.63 -6.87
C PHE A 268 6.46 -21.62 -5.77
N LYS A 269 7.35 -22.58 -5.44
CA LYS A 269 7.03 -23.68 -4.49
C LYS A 269 7.20 -23.28 -3.04
N CYS A 270 8.23 -22.50 -2.73
CA CYS A 270 8.54 -22.04 -1.39
C CYS A 270 9.20 -20.64 -1.47
N PRO A 271 9.08 -19.82 -0.43
CA PRO A 271 9.76 -18.53 -0.36
C PRO A 271 11.28 -18.71 -0.24
N VAL A 272 12.03 -17.71 -0.70
CA VAL A 272 13.49 -17.59 -0.52
C VAL A 272 13.81 -17.36 0.95
N TRP A 273 13.02 -16.49 1.58
CA TRP A 273 13.05 -16.27 3.03
C TRP A 273 11.66 -15.83 3.54
N THR A 274 11.50 -16.01 4.85
CA THR A 274 10.31 -15.58 5.59
C THR A 274 10.77 -14.86 6.85
N VAL A 275 10.13 -13.73 7.19
CA VAL A 275 10.37 -12.99 8.43
C VAL A 275 9.04 -12.66 9.10
N ALA A 276 8.96 -12.95 10.40
CA ALA A 276 7.81 -12.57 11.23
C ALA A 276 7.97 -11.11 11.69
N VAL A 277 6.89 -10.32 11.56
CA VAL A 277 6.85 -8.90 11.94
C VAL A 277 5.90 -8.64 13.13
N GLY A 278 5.38 -9.69 13.77
CA GLY A 278 4.62 -9.60 15.03
C GLY A 278 3.20 -9.06 14.92
N GLY A 279 2.72 -8.82 13.70
CA GLY A 279 1.34 -8.43 13.41
C GLY A 279 0.98 -8.73 11.97
N GLY A 280 -0.31 -8.85 11.66
CA GLY A 280 -0.79 -9.10 10.30
C GLY A 280 -0.24 -8.04 9.34
N VAL A 281 0.39 -8.48 8.25
CA VAL A 281 0.99 -7.56 7.28
C VAL A 281 -0.10 -6.98 6.40
N TRP A 282 -0.30 -5.67 6.45
CA TRP A 282 -1.31 -5.01 5.62
C TRP A 282 -0.71 -4.34 4.39
N ARG A 283 0.46 -3.72 4.53
CA ARG A 283 1.12 -2.99 3.44
C ARG A 283 2.63 -3.24 3.44
N ILE A 284 3.22 -3.31 2.26
CA ILE A 284 4.67 -3.33 2.05
C ILE A 284 5.01 -2.27 1.02
N LYS A 285 6.02 -1.44 1.32
CA LYS A 285 6.59 -0.45 0.40
C LYS A 285 8.11 -0.57 0.38
N GLN A 286 8.72 -0.37 -0.78
CA GLN A 286 10.16 -0.52 -0.96
C GLN A 286 10.85 0.80 -1.28
N LYS A 287 12.01 1.03 -0.65
CA LYS A 287 12.96 2.09 -1.00
C LYS A 287 14.38 1.51 -0.96
N GLY A 288 14.98 1.31 -2.13
CA GLY A 288 16.27 0.61 -2.23
C GLY A 288 16.19 -0.80 -1.65
N SER A 289 17.07 -1.11 -0.70
CA SER A 289 17.08 -2.38 0.04
C SER A 289 16.12 -2.42 1.23
N LYS A 290 15.44 -1.32 1.55
CA LYS A 290 14.56 -1.21 2.71
C LYS A 290 13.10 -1.48 2.35
N LEU A 291 12.41 -2.23 3.22
CA LEU A 291 10.97 -2.39 3.17
C LEU A 291 10.35 -1.67 4.37
N LEU A 292 9.31 -0.88 4.12
CA LEU A 292 8.41 -0.34 5.14
C LEU A 292 7.17 -1.22 5.17
N VAL A 293 6.86 -1.75 6.34
CA VAL A 293 5.80 -2.74 6.54
C VAL A 293 4.78 -2.23 7.55
N GLY A 294 3.52 -2.16 7.16
CA GLY A 294 2.40 -1.97 8.08
C GLY A 294 2.01 -3.32 8.69
N ALA A 295 2.33 -3.51 9.98
CA ALA A 295 2.16 -4.76 10.72
C ALA A 295 0.99 -4.69 11.71
N MET A 296 -0.17 -4.18 11.27
CA MET A 296 -1.42 -4.06 12.02
C MET A 296 -1.23 -3.76 13.52
N HIS A 297 -1.30 -4.79 14.37
CA HIS A 297 -1.20 -4.65 15.83
C HIS A 297 0.22 -4.32 16.32
N ASN A 298 1.24 -4.47 15.48
CA ASN A 298 2.64 -4.24 15.85
C ASN A 298 3.20 -2.91 15.31
N GLY A 299 2.36 -2.02 14.75
CA GLY A 299 2.80 -0.75 14.20
C GLY A 299 3.45 -0.88 12.82
N PHE A 300 4.48 -0.07 12.57
CA PHE A 300 5.22 -0.07 11.30
C PHE A 300 6.65 -0.49 11.52
N GLU A 301 7.14 -1.39 10.67
CA GLU A 301 8.51 -1.88 10.75
C GLU A 301 9.31 -1.50 9.51
N VAL A 302 10.57 -1.18 9.70
CA VAL A 302 11.56 -1.00 8.64
C VAL A 302 12.48 -2.20 8.61
N LEU A 303 12.52 -2.88 7.47
CA LEU A 303 13.32 -4.08 7.26
C LEU A 303 14.42 -3.80 6.24
N GLU A 304 15.59 -4.42 6.41
CA GLU A 304 16.67 -4.46 5.43
C GLU A 304 16.71 -5.80 4.72
N VAL A 305 16.69 -5.76 3.40
CA VAL A 305 16.82 -6.94 2.54
C VAL A 305 18.28 -7.13 2.12
N ASP A 306 18.95 -8.11 2.70
CA ASP A 306 20.30 -8.53 2.30
C ASP A 306 20.19 -9.54 1.15
N SER A 307 20.26 -9.05 -0.08
CA SER A 307 20.14 -9.87 -1.30
C SER A 307 21.26 -10.91 -1.42
N VAL A 308 22.46 -10.60 -0.92
CA VAL A 308 23.64 -11.47 -1.02
C VAL A 308 23.48 -12.68 -0.10
N LYS A 309 22.97 -12.45 1.11
CA LYS A 309 22.77 -13.49 2.10
C LYS A 309 21.37 -14.10 2.06
N SER A 310 20.50 -13.64 1.14
CA SER A 310 19.12 -14.09 1.00
C SER A 310 18.37 -14.09 2.35
N ARG A 311 18.45 -12.98 3.08
CA ARG A 311 17.81 -12.79 4.39
C ARG A 311 17.24 -11.39 4.54
N CYS A 312 16.37 -11.22 5.52
CA CYS A 312 15.79 -9.96 5.91
C CYS A 312 15.96 -9.74 7.41
N THR A 313 16.18 -8.48 7.82
CA THR A 313 16.40 -8.11 9.21
C THR A 313 15.56 -6.88 9.55
N ILE A 314 14.93 -6.86 10.71
CA ILE A 314 14.20 -5.68 11.21
C ILE A 314 15.24 -4.68 11.72
N LEU A 315 15.18 -3.44 11.22
CA LEU A 315 16.08 -2.35 11.59
C LEU A 315 15.45 -1.41 12.61
N ALA A 316 14.17 -1.07 12.43
CA ALA A 316 13.47 -0.12 13.28
C ALA A 316 11.98 -0.44 13.34
N GLN A 317 11.32 0.05 14.40
CA GLN A 317 9.89 -0.04 14.61
C GLN A 317 9.34 1.34 14.96
N TYR A 318 8.21 1.70 14.37
CA TYR A 318 7.43 2.90 14.68
C TYR A 318 6.06 2.49 15.25
N SER A 319 5.81 2.81 16.53
CA SER A 319 4.63 2.39 17.29
C SER A 319 3.82 3.53 17.90
N GLU A 320 3.96 4.75 17.37
CA GLU A 320 3.29 5.94 17.92
C GLU A 320 1.80 6.08 17.55
N HIS A 321 1.27 5.18 16.72
CA HIS A 321 -0.16 5.08 16.46
C HIS A 321 -0.86 4.29 17.56
N GLU A 322 -2.09 4.69 17.91
CA GLU A 322 -2.87 4.06 18.98
C GLU A 322 -3.78 2.92 18.45
N SER A 323 -3.76 2.66 17.15
CA SER A 323 -4.63 1.68 16.50
C SER A 323 -3.87 0.87 15.43
N LEU A 324 -4.64 0.09 14.64
CA LEU A 324 -4.10 -0.80 13.62
C LEU A 324 -3.32 -0.03 12.56
N ALA A 325 -2.08 -0.41 12.34
CA ALA A 325 -1.23 0.10 11.28
C ALA A 325 -1.73 -0.39 9.91
N TYR A 326 -2.13 0.54 9.05
CA TYR A 326 -2.71 0.24 7.74
C TYR A 326 -1.87 0.76 6.59
N GLY A 327 -2.12 1.97 6.12
CA GLY A 327 -1.39 2.57 4.99
C GLY A 327 -0.01 3.07 5.42
N ALA A 328 0.97 2.90 4.56
CA ALA A 328 2.29 3.48 4.72
C ALA A 328 2.97 3.69 3.38
N ASP A 329 3.81 4.72 3.27
CA ASP A 329 4.69 4.92 2.13
C ASP A 329 5.94 5.72 2.50
N TRP A 330 6.99 5.56 1.67
CA TRP A 330 8.19 6.36 1.77
C TRP A 330 7.98 7.73 1.12
N VAL A 331 8.40 8.79 1.78
CA VAL A 331 8.37 10.16 1.25
C VAL A 331 9.76 10.49 0.69
N GLU A 332 9.83 10.81 -0.60
CA GLU A 332 11.11 10.95 -1.32
C GLU A 332 11.58 12.40 -1.48
N CYS A 333 10.92 13.36 -0.83
CA CYS A 333 11.12 14.77 -1.10
C CYS A 333 12.49 15.33 -0.73
N PHE A 334 13.27 14.70 0.16
CA PHE A 334 14.58 15.21 0.58
C PHE A 334 15.49 14.05 0.99
N SER A 335 16.51 13.77 0.18
CA SER A 335 17.61 12.87 0.57
C SER A 335 18.61 13.68 1.40
N GLU A 336 18.75 13.41 2.67
CA GLU A 336 19.82 13.94 3.50
C GLU A 336 20.99 12.95 3.48
N SER A 337 21.97 13.23 2.64
CA SER A 337 23.33 12.79 2.91
C SER A 337 23.95 13.84 3.82
N GLU A 338 23.81 13.69 5.12
CA GLU A 338 24.71 14.44 6.03
C GLU A 338 26.13 13.97 5.72
N SER A 339 26.97 14.91 5.28
CA SER A 339 28.40 14.72 5.09
C SER A 339 29.08 14.57 6.47
N GLY A 340 28.90 13.43 7.09
CA GLY A 340 29.50 13.05 8.34
C GLY A 340 29.32 11.55 8.54
N GLU A 341 30.40 10.83 8.75
CA GLU A 341 30.41 9.43 9.17
C GLU A 341 29.65 9.31 10.50
N SER A 342 28.32 9.00 10.41
CA SER A 342 27.56 8.58 11.56
C SER A 342 27.40 7.07 11.53
N ASP A 343 27.65 6.40 12.62
CA ASP A 343 27.50 4.95 12.80
C ASP A 343 26.05 4.45 12.56
N PHE A 344 25.08 5.34 12.30
CA PHE A 344 23.63 5.05 12.26
C PHE A 344 22.96 5.16 10.87
N GLY A 345 23.70 5.43 9.78
CA GLY A 345 23.09 5.53 8.44
C GLY A 345 22.32 6.83 8.18
N ASP A 346 21.60 6.88 7.06
CA ASP A 346 20.87 8.06 6.60
C ASP A 346 19.46 8.16 7.18
N TRP A 347 18.95 9.39 7.31
CA TRP A 347 17.56 9.63 7.65
C TRP A 347 16.62 9.35 6.46
N HIS A 348 15.56 8.62 6.70
CA HIS A 348 14.47 8.37 5.76
C HIS A 348 13.17 8.94 6.31
N THR A 349 12.34 9.53 5.45
CA THR A 349 11.02 10.03 5.81
C THR A 349 9.95 9.04 5.34
N ALA A 350 8.98 8.77 6.20
CA ALA A 350 7.83 7.93 5.92
C ALA A 350 6.54 8.63 6.33
N ALA A 351 5.45 8.30 5.65
CA ALA A 351 4.10 8.61 6.07
C ALA A 351 3.34 7.33 6.37
N SER A 352 2.48 7.35 7.38
CA SER A 352 1.70 6.20 7.77
C SER A 352 0.33 6.60 8.31
N CYS A 353 -0.62 5.68 8.30
CA CYS A 353 -1.92 5.89 8.93
C CYS A 353 -2.40 4.68 9.71
N SER A 354 -3.22 4.95 10.70
CA SER A 354 -3.90 3.93 11.50
C SER A 354 -5.41 4.14 11.48
N PHE A 355 -6.14 3.03 11.66
CA PHE A 355 -7.53 2.95 11.26
C PHE A 355 -8.51 3.55 12.27
N TYR A 356 -8.56 3.04 13.52
CA TYR A 356 -9.62 3.43 14.46
C TYR A 356 -9.29 4.71 15.26
N ASP A 357 -8.06 5.16 15.27
CA ASP A 357 -7.64 6.45 15.86
C ASP A 357 -7.68 7.60 14.87
N HIS A 358 -8.07 7.33 13.62
CA HIS A 358 -8.24 8.30 12.54
C HIS A 358 -6.98 9.16 12.29
N THR A 359 -5.78 8.57 12.44
CA THR A 359 -4.56 9.35 12.44
C THR A 359 -3.68 9.05 11.23
N MET A 360 -3.21 10.11 10.56
CA MET A 360 -2.08 10.08 9.63
C MET A 360 -0.89 10.76 10.29
N LYS A 361 0.30 10.14 10.19
CA LYS A 361 1.54 10.68 10.73
C LYS A 361 2.63 10.69 9.68
N VAL A 362 3.50 11.71 9.76
CA VAL A 362 4.78 11.76 9.04
C VAL A 362 5.88 11.67 10.06
N TRP A 363 6.86 10.81 9.82
CA TRP A 363 7.94 10.51 10.75
C TRP A 363 9.24 10.22 10.02
N ARG A 364 10.33 10.35 10.74
CA ARG A 364 11.68 10.02 10.24
C ARG A 364 12.21 8.79 10.94
N VAL A 365 13.02 8.03 10.23
CA VAL A 365 13.77 6.89 10.75
C VAL A 365 15.21 6.97 10.29
N ARG A 366 16.12 6.69 11.20
CA ARG A 366 17.55 6.57 10.95
C ARG A 366 17.98 5.14 11.20
N CYS A 367 18.43 4.47 10.12
CA CYS A 367 18.79 3.05 10.19
C CYS A 367 19.67 2.61 9.00
#